data_da854c6166a51fdc8b7dfa1229c40338
#
_entry.id   da854c6166a51fdc8b7dfa1229c40338
#
_cell.length_a   1.000
_cell.length_b   1.000
_cell.length_c   1.000
_cell.angle_alpha   90.00
_cell.angle_beta   90.00
_cell.angle_gamma   90.00
#
_symmetry.space_group_name_H-M   'P 1'
#
loop_
_entity.id
_entity.type
_entity.pdbx_description
1 polymer ?
#
loop_
_entity_poly.entity_id
_entity_poly.type
_entity_poly.pdbx_seq_one_letter_code
_entity_poly.pdbx_strand_id
1 'polypeptide(L)'
;MSGVKLFRLVAWVAVAAVGGLFIGLSVSKPWQQQTVAVASSTGTAAIGGPFQLTSHRGETIDNAALAGKPYLAFFGFTHCPDVCPTTLYELSDLMNELGPVADQFNVLFFTVDPERDTQELLAQYMTAFDNRILALRGNRQETDAVVKAFAAYARKVPLEGGEYTMDHTAGVY
;
A
#
# COMPACT_ATOMS: atom_id res chain seq x y z
N MET A 1 51.57 22.82 45.14
CA MET A 1 50.19 22.72 44.63
C MET A 1 49.47 21.66 45.48
N SER A 2 48.31 21.94 46.08
CA SER A 2 47.65 20.99 46.97
C SER A 2 47.14 19.80 46.08
N GLY A 3 47.28 18.54 46.56
CA GLY A 3 46.93 17.32 45.82
C GLY A 3 45.53 17.35 45.21
N VAL A 4 44.58 18.08 45.83
CA VAL A 4 43.22 18.27 45.35
C VAL A 4 43.16 19.08 44.02
N LYS A 5 44.02 20.05 43.85
CA LYS A 5 44.09 20.87 42.62
C LYS A 5 44.64 20.04 41.47
N LEU A 6 45.65 19.21 41.73
CA LEU A 6 46.21 18.29 40.74
C LEU A 6 45.21 17.23 40.34
N PHE A 7 44.50 16.62 41.29
CA PHE A 7 43.45 15.65 41.01
C PHE A 7 42.32 16.23 40.13
N ARG A 8 41.84 17.45 40.47
CA ARG A 8 40.81 18.13 39.66
C ARG A 8 41.28 18.41 38.22
N LEU A 9 42.53 18.82 38.07
CA LEU A 9 43.09 19.09 36.73
C LEU A 9 43.17 17.81 35.91
N VAL A 10 43.65 16.71 36.48
CA VAL A 10 43.73 15.41 35.81
C VAL A 10 42.34 14.90 35.44
N ALA A 11 41.35 15.03 36.34
CA ALA A 11 39.98 14.61 36.07
C ALA A 11 39.37 15.40 34.89
N TRP A 12 39.54 16.71 34.83
CA TRP A 12 39.01 17.52 33.72
C TRP A 12 39.71 17.23 32.40
N VAL A 13 41.02 16.97 32.39
CA VAL A 13 41.76 16.58 31.19
C VAL A 13 41.26 15.21 30.68
N ALA A 14 40.99 14.26 31.56
CA ALA A 14 40.46 12.95 31.20
C ALA A 14 39.05 13.08 30.57
N VAL A 15 38.16 13.90 31.16
CA VAL A 15 36.82 14.14 30.61
C VAL A 15 36.90 14.81 29.23
N ALA A 16 37.79 15.81 29.07
CA ALA A 16 37.98 16.46 27.77
C ALA A 16 38.55 15.52 26.70
N ALA A 17 39.47 14.62 27.08
CA ALA A 17 40.01 13.64 26.16
C ALA A 17 38.98 12.61 25.71
N VAL A 18 38.15 12.08 26.62
CA VAL A 18 37.09 11.14 26.33
C VAL A 18 35.99 11.81 25.47
N GLY A 19 35.60 13.04 25.84
CA GLY A 19 34.62 13.81 25.05
C GLY A 19 35.10 14.12 23.63
N GLY A 20 36.37 14.55 23.50
CA GLY A 20 36.99 14.79 22.19
C GLY A 20 37.08 13.55 21.33
N LEU A 21 37.44 12.39 21.93
CA LEU A 21 37.48 11.11 21.24
C LEU A 21 36.07 10.69 20.76
N PHE A 22 35.07 10.86 21.63
CA PHE A 22 33.67 10.50 21.27
C PHE A 22 33.12 11.39 20.15
N ILE A 23 33.36 12.69 20.18
CA ILE A 23 32.97 13.62 19.11
C ILE A 23 33.75 13.29 17.83
N GLY A 24 35.05 13.05 17.90
CA GLY A 24 35.86 12.66 16.74
C GLY A 24 35.37 11.37 16.06
N LEU A 25 35.02 10.37 16.86
CA LEU A 25 34.45 9.09 16.33
C LEU A 25 33.03 9.27 15.79
N SER A 26 32.25 10.21 16.33
CA SER A 26 30.88 10.48 15.86
C SER A 26 30.86 11.29 14.55
N VAL A 27 31.80 12.23 14.42
CA VAL A 27 31.94 13.06 13.20
C VAL A 27 32.65 12.31 12.07
N SER A 28 33.56 11.40 12.40
CA SER A 28 34.28 10.59 11.42
C SER A 28 33.51 9.36 10.91
N LYS A 29 32.32 9.08 11.44
CA LYS A 29 31.42 8.16 10.76
C LYS A 29 30.98 8.83 9.47
N PRO A 30 31.49 8.45 8.28
CA PRO A 30 30.87 8.90 7.05
C PRO A 30 29.42 8.47 7.17
N TRP A 31 28.50 9.40 6.99
CA TRP A 31 27.09 9.05 6.74
C TRP A 31 27.18 8.05 5.61
N GLN A 32 27.07 6.77 5.95
CA GLN A 32 26.85 5.76 4.92
C GLN A 32 25.52 6.21 4.29
N GLN A 33 25.65 6.96 3.20
CA GLN A 33 24.61 7.00 2.21
C GLN A 33 24.38 5.53 1.89
N GLN A 34 23.39 4.94 2.54
CA GLN A 34 22.79 3.74 2.01
C GLN A 34 22.30 4.16 0.62
N THR A 35 23.17 4.00 -0.35
CA THR A 35 22.72 3.83 -1.72
C THR A 35 21.73 2.69 -1.61
N VAL A 36 20.45 3.03 -1.61
CA VAL A 36 19.40 2.07 -1.87
C VAL A 36 19.82 1.49 -3.21
N ALA A 37 20.45 0.32 -3.16
CA ALA A 37 20.68 -0.46 -4.36
C ALA A 37 19.27 -0.69 -4.89
N VAL A 38 18.91 0.05 -5.93
CA VAL A 38 17.75 -0.28 -6.74
C VAL A 38 18.09 -1.67 -7.27
N ALA A 39 17.61 -2.68 -6.57
CA ALA A 39 17.66 -4.03 -7.05
C ALA A 39 16.88 -3.99 -8.38
N SER A 40 17.60 -3.92 -9.50
CA SER A 40 17.00 -4.18 -10.80
C SER A 40 16.61 -5.65 -10.79
N SER A 41 15.41 -5.93 -10.26
CA SER A 41 14.82 -7.24 -10.38
C SER A 41 14.49 -7.41 -11.87
N THR A 42 15.28 -8.23 -12.55
CA THR A 42 14.99 -8.71 -13.92
C THR A 42 13.96 -9.83 -13.91
N GLY A 43 13.33 -10.10 -12.76
CA GLY A 43 12.30 -11.12 -12.58
C GLY A 43 10.89 -10.57 -12.83
N THR A 44 10.03 -11.40 -13.41
CA THR A 44 8.59 -11.15 -13.42
C THR A 44 8.10 -11.10 -11.98
N ALA A 45 7.30 -10.09 -11.62
CA ALA A 45 6.73 -10.01 -10.29
C ALA A 45 5.96 -11.29 -9.98
N ALA A 46 6.18 -11.86 -8.80
CA ALA A 46 5.45 -13.04 -8.33
C ALA A 46 4.00 -12.71 -7.91
N ILE A 47 3.60 -11.44 -8.01
CA ILE A 47 2.29 -10.91 -7.64
C ILE A 47 1.58 -10.42 -8.90
N GLY A 48 0.29 -10.76 -9.01
CA GLY A 48 -0.51 -10.49 -10.19
C GLY A 48 -0.58 -11.69 -11.13
N GLY A 49 -1.51 -11.63 -12.07
CA GLY A 49 -1.75 -12.68 -13.04
C GLY A 49 -2.82 -12.28 -14.06
N PRO A 50 -3.14 -13.13 -15.01
CA PRO A 50 -4.20 -12.85 -15.97
C PRO A 50 -5.56 -12.81 -15.28
N PHE A 51 -6.37 -11.82 -15.64
CA PHE A 51 -7.76 -11.73 -15.24
C PHE A 51 -8.60 -11.09 -16.35
N GLN A 52 -9.89 -11.34 -16.29
CA GLN A 52 -10.89 -10.67 -17.10
C GLN A 52 -12.12 -10.44 -16.22
N LEU A 53 -12.43 -9.19 -15.94
CA LEU A 53 -13.49 -8.78 -15.03
C LEU A 53 -14.35 -7.68 -15.65
N THR A 54 -15.52 -7.44 -15.08
CA THR A 54 -16.40 -6.35 -15.51
C THR A 54 -16.22 -5.13 -14.59
N SER A 55 -16.03 -3.96 -15.17
CA SER A 55 -15.99 -2.71 -14.42
C SER A 55 -17.39 -2.31 -13.93
N HIS A 56 -17.44 -1.45 -12.91
CA HIS A 56 -18.70 -0.83 -12.46
C HIS A 56 -19.42 -0.03 -13.56
N ARG A 57 -18.72 0.29 -14.66
CA ARG A 57 -19.27 0.97 -15.83
C ARG A 57 -19.79 0.02 -16.91
N GLY A 58 -19.62 -1.30 -16.72
CA GLY A 58 -20.03 -2.33 -17.65
C GLY A 58 -18.99 -2.72 -18.71
N GLU A 59 -17.80 -2.14 -18.65
CA GLU A 59 -16.70 -2.47 -19.55
C GLU A 59 -15.98 -3.75 -19.10
N THR A 60 -15.50 -4.55 -20.05
CA THR A 60 -14.60 -5.66 -19.75
C THR A 60 -13.18 -5.13 -19.60
N ILE A 61 -12.57 -5.40 -18.46
CA ILE A 61 -11.19 -5.01 -18.15
C ILE A 61 -10.36 -6.30 -17.96
N ASP A 62 -9.29 -6.38 -18.71
CA ASP A 62 -8.30 -7.45 -18.65
C ASP A 62 -6.87 -6.89 -18.67
N ASN A 63 -5.88 -7.76 -18.62
CA ASN A 63 -4.48 -7.36 -18.67
C ASN A 63 -4.10 -6.65 -19.98
N ALA A 64 -4.79 -6.93 -21.09
CA ALA A 64 -4.51 -6.27 -22.36
C ALA A 64 -5.01 -4.82 -22.36
N ALA A 65 -6.18 -4.55 -21.76
CA ALA A 65 -6.72 -3.22 -21.59
C ALA A 65 -5.85 -2.33 -20.68
N LEU A 66 -5.06 -2.94 -19.79
CA LEU A 66 -4.15 -2.25 -18.85
C LEU A 66 -2.71 -2.18 -19.35
N ALA A 67 -2.41 -2.78 -20.51
CA ALA A 67 -1.04 -2.86 -21.02
C ALA A 67 -0.41 -1.48 -21.24
N GLY A 68 0.84 -1.32 -20.82
CA GLY A 68 1.61 -0.09 -20.98
C GLY A 68 1.44 0.94 -19.87
N LYS A 69 0.51 0.72 -18.92
CA LYS A 69 0.39 1.55 -17.71
C LYS A 69 0.49 0.69 -16.46
N PRO A 70 1.28 1.09 -15.45
CA PRO A 70 1.21 0.45 -14.15
C PRO A 70 -0.16 0.68 -13.52
N TYR A 71 -0.51 -0.16 -12.56
CA TYR A 71 -1.74 0.05 -11.79
C TYR A 71 -1.54 -0.27 -10.31
N LEU A 72 -2.31 0.43 -9.50
CA LEU A 72 -2.50 0.12 -8.08
C LEU A 72 -3.71 -0.79 -7.96
N ALA A 73 -3.57 -1.86 -7.19
CA ALA A 73 -4.64 -2.83 -6.95
C ALA A 73 -5.03 -2.83 -5.47
N PHE A 74 -6.28 -2.57 -5.16
CA PHE A 74 -6.85 -2.60 -3.82
C PHE A 74 -8.00 -3.59 -3.78
N PHE A 75 -8.01 -4.47 -2.78
CA PHE A 75 -9.04 -5.47 -2.56
C PHE A 75 -9.97 -5.02 -1.43
N GLY A 76 -11.29 -5.11 -1.64
CA GLY A 76 -12.26 -4.67 -0.65
C GLY A 76 -13.69 -5.03 -1.04
N PHE A 77 -14.68 -4.44 -0.37
CA PHE A 77 -16.11 -4.66 -0.64
C PHE A 77 -16.95 -3.47 -0.16
N THR A 78 -18.13 -3.28 -0.74
CA THR A 78 -18.95 -2.08 -0.47
C THR A 78 -19.50 -2.02 0.95
N HIS A 79 -19.70 -3.18 1.58
CA HIS A 79 -20.23 -3.29 2.95
C HIS A 79 -19.14 -3.21 4.03
N CYS A 80 -17.89 -2.86 3.66
CA CYS A 80 -16.82 -2.62 4.62
C CYS A 80 -17.06 -1.28 5.33
N PRO A 81 -17.16 -1.26 6.68
CA PRO A 81 -17.58 -0.04 7.39
C PRO A 81 -16.47 1.01 7.54
N ASP A 82 -15.21 0.65 7.34
CA ASP A 82 -14.07 1.51 7.71
C ASP A 82 -12.94 1.51 6.67
N VAL A 83 -12.15 0.45 6.60
CA VAL A 83 -10.88 0.46 5.85
C VAL A 83 -11.07 0.68 4.34
N CYS A 84 -12.12 0.13 3.73
CA CYS A 84 -12.32 0.26 2.28
C CYS A 84 -12.64 1.70 1.86
N PRO A 85 -13.65 2.39 2.45
CA PRO A 85 -13.90 3.78 2.09
C PRO A 85 -12.72 4.69 2.43
N THR A 86 -12.05 4.48 3.58
CA THR A 86 -10.88 5.27 3.97
C THR A 86 -9.75 5.17 2.94
N THR A 87 -9.38 3.95 2.53
CA THR A 87 -8.33 3.74 1.52
C THR A 87 -8.71 4.34 0.16
N LEU A 88 -9.98 4.21 -0.27
CA LEU A 88 -10.44 4.80 -1.53
C LEU A 88 -10.45 6.34 -1.50
N TYR A 89 -10.74 6.96 -0.35
CA TYR A 89 -10.59 8.42 -0.18
C TYR A 89 -9.12 8.83 -0.24
N GLU A 90 -8.22 8.13 0.44
CA GLU A 90 -6.78 8.41 0.39
C GLU A 90 -6.23 8.29 -1.04
N LEU A 91 -6.66 7.26 -1.79
CA LEU A 91 -6.29 7.11 -3.20
C LEU A 91 -6.87 8.24 -4.07
N SER A 92 -8.11 8.68 -3.79
CA SER A 92 -8.73 9.81 -4.49
C SER A 92 -7.98 11.11 -4.24
N ASP A 93 -7.61 11.37 -2.99
CA ASP A 93 -6.83 12.55 -2.61
C ASP A 93 -5.45 12.53 -3.25
N LEU A 94 -4.77 11.39 -3.23
CA LEU A 94 -3.48 11.21 -3.92
C LEU A 94 -3.59 11.49 -5.41
N MET A 95 -4.63 10.98 -6.09
CA MET A 95 -4.84 11.24 -7.51
C MET A 95 -5.12 12.71 -7.80
N ASN A 96 -5.82 13.40 -6.91
CA ASN A 96 -6.07 14.84 -7.01
C ASN A 96 -4.78 15.66 -6.81
N GLU A 97 -3.95 15.30 -5.83
CA GLU A 97 -2.67 15.95 -5.58
C GLU A 97 -1.68 15.79 -6.75
N LEU A 98 -1.65 14.60 -7.35
CA LEU A 98 -0.81 14.29 -8.51
C LEU A 98 -1.31 14.96 -9.81
N GLY A 99 -2.58 15.35 -9.86
CA GLY A 99 -3.18 15.99 -11.04
C GLY A 99 -2.97 15.16 -12.31
N PRO A 100 -2.41 15.74 -13.39
CA PRO A 100 -2.21 15.02 -14.67
C PRO A 100 -1.22 13.85 -14.58
N VAL A 101 -0.37 13.80 -13.57
CA VAL A 101 0.55 12.68 -13.38
C VAL A 101 -0.21 11.39 -13.04
N ALA A 102 -1.34 11.51 -12.35
CA ALA A 102 -2.21 10.37 -12.05
C ALA A 102 -2.74 9.64 -13.30
N ASP A 103 -2.75 10.32 -14.47
CA ASP A 103 -3.19 9.69 -15.71
C ASP A 103 -2.15 8.69 -16.28
N GLN A 104 -0.95 8.61 -15.67
CA GLN A 104 0.10 7.67 -16.09
C GLN A 104 -0.05 6.29 -15.46
N PHE A 105 -0.94 6.10 -14.51
CA PHE A 105 -1.24 4.80 -13.89
C PHE A 105 -2.77 4.61 -13.74
N ASN A 106 -3.18 3.38 -13.48
CA ASN A 106 -4.56 3.05 -13.19
C ASN A 106 -4.74 2.75 -11.70
N VAL A 107 -5.92 2.98 -11.16
CA VAL A 107 -6.30 2.54 -9.80
C VAL A 107 -7.49 1.60 -9.92
N LEU A 108 -7.30 0.38 -9.44
CA LEU A 108 -8.27 -0.71 -9.55
C LEU A 108 -8.74 -1.14 -8.16
N PHE A 109 -10.03 -1.11 -7.94
CA PHE A 109 -10.69 -1.66 -6.77
C PHE A 109 -11.32 -3.00 -7.13
N PHE A 110 -10.77 -4.10 -6.62
CA PHE A 110 -11.29 -5.45 -6.84
C PHE A 110 -12.25 -5.81 -5.71
N THR A 111 -13.54 -6.03 -6.03
CA THR A 111 -14.43 -6.55 -5.00
C THR A 111 -14.10 -7.99 -4.63
N VAL A 112 -14.05 -8.27 -3.34
CA VAL A 112 -13.91 -9.62 -2.79
C VAL A 112 -15.26 -10.24 -2.42
N ASP A 113 -16.36 -9.50 -2.58
CA ASP A 113 -17.72 -9.95 -2.29
C ASP A 113 -18.68 -9.84 -3.49
N PRO A 114 -18.45 -10.59 -4.56
CA PRO A 114 -19.26 -10.51 -5.78
C PRO A 114 -20.72 -10.93 -5.57
N GLU A 115 -21.06 -11.52 -4.42
CA GLU A 115 -22.43 -11.92 -4.10
C GLU A 115 -23.31 -10.72 -3.73
N ARG A 116 -22.77 -9.76 -2.96
CA ARG A 116 -23.47 -8.53 -2.58
C ARG A 116 -23.14 -7.34 -3.49
N ASP A 117 -21.91 -7.27 -3.96
CA ASP A 117 -21.42 -6.15 -4.77
C ASP A 117 -21.86 -6.33 -6.23
N THR A 118 -23.13 -5.99 -6.52
CA THR A 118 -23.62 -5.95 -7.90
C THR A 118 -22.96 -4.81 -8.67
N GLN A 119 -23.07 -4.82 -9.99
CA GLN A 119 -22.55 -3.76 -10.84
C GLN A 119 -23.17 -2.40 -10.48
N GLU A 120 -24.48 -2.38 -10.24
CA GLU A 120 -25.25 -1.18 -9.89
C GLU A 120 -24.81 -0.64 -8.52
N LEU A 121 -24.63 -1.52 -7.53
CA LEU A 121 -24.18 -1.12 -6.19
C LEU A 121 -22.75 -0.56 -6.24
N LEU A 122 -21.85 -1.22 -6.98
CA LEU A 122 -20.50 -0.70 -7.19
C LEU A 122 -20.51 0.65 -7.91
N ALA A 123 -21.33 0.81 -8.95
CA ALA A 123 -21.46 2.08 -9.65
C ALA A 123 -21.92 3.20 -8.70
N GLN A 124 -22.90 2.93 -7.84
CA GLN A 124 -23.37 3.87 -6.83
C GLN A 124 -22.28 4.17 -5.78
N TYR A 125 -21.59 3.14 -5.28
CA TYR A 125 -20.54 3.29 -4.28
C TYR A 125 -19.38 4.12 -4.80
N MET A 126 -18.97 3.91 -6.05
CA MET A 126 -17.86 4.63 -6.67
C MET A 126 -18.15 6.11 -6.97
N THR A 127 -19.40 6.57 -6.86
CA THR A 127 -19.70 8.02 -7.03
C THR A 127 -19.08 8.90 -5.94
N ALA A 128 -18.68 8.30 -4.80
CA ALA A 128 -18.06 9.00 -3.68
C ALA A 128 -16.55 9.24 -3.85
N PHE A 129 -15.91 8.65 -4.88
CA PHE A 129 -14.47 8.64 -5.04
C PHE A 129 -14.06 9.25 -6.39
N ASP A 130 -12.73 9.38 -6.60
CA ASP A 130 -12.20 9.89 -7.87
C ASP A 130 -12.70 9.00 -9.04
N ASN A 131 -13.24 9.64 -10.05
CA ASN A 131 -13.85 8.95 -11.20
C ASN A 131 -12.86 8.15 -12.05
N ARG A 132 -11.54 8.31 -11.88
CA ARG A 132 -10.50 7.52 -12.55
C ARG A 132 -10.29 6.15 -11.90
N ILE A 133 -10.80 5.94 -10.68
CA ILE A 133 -10.74 4.63 -10.01
C ILE A 133 -11.76 3.69 -10.64
N LEU A 134 -11.33 2.52 -11.06
CA LEU A 134 -12.17 1.48 -11.65
C LEU A 134 -12.46 0.39 -10.62
N ALA A 135 -13.72 0.24 -10.23
CA ALA A 135 -14.14 -0.93 -9.45
C ALA A 135 -14.44 -2.10 -10.40
N LEU A 136 -13.85 -3.25 -10.09
CA LEU A 136 -13.90 -4.47 -10.90
C LEU A 136 -14.59 -5.59 -10.13
N ARG A 137 -15.48 -6.31 -10.82
CA ARG A 137 -16.17 -7.48 -10.29
C ARG A 137 -16.12 -8.64 -11.28
N GLY A 138 -16.13 -9.84 -10.74
CA GLY A 138 -16.32 -11.08 -11.46
C GLY A 138 -17.37 -11.96 -10.78
N ASN A 139 -17.52 -13.19 -11.23
CA ASN A 139 -18.17 -14.22 -10.43
C ASN A 139 -17.24 -14.70 -9.29
N ARG A 140 -17.72 -15.60 -8.42
CA ARG A 140 -16.92 -16.10 -7.29
C ARG A 140 -15.60 -16.74 -7.74
N GLN A 141 -15.61 -17.55 -8.77
CA GLN A 141 -14.41 -18.22 -9.28
C GLN A 141 -13.39 -17.24 -9.84
N GLU A 142 -13.82 -16.24 -10.58
CA GLU A 142 -12.97 -15.18 -11.14
C GLU A 142 -12.37 -14.32 -10.01
N THR A 143 -13.18 -13.96 -9.02
CA THR A 143 -12.72 -13.21 -7.84
C THR A 143 -11.67 -14.00 -7.07
N ASP A 144 -11.90 -15.28 -6.78
CA ASP A 144 -10.96 -16.13 -6.05
C ASP A 144 -9.65 -16.31 -6.83
N ALA A 145 -9.72 -16.40 -8.15
CA ALA A 145 -8.54 -16.51 -9.01
C ALA A 145 -7.67 -15.24 -8.93
N VAL A 146 -8.29 -14.05 -8.97
CA VAL A 146 -7.55 -12.78 -8.87
C VAL A 146 -6.97 -12.60 -7.46
N VAL A 147 -7.74 -12.85 -6.41
CA VAL A 147 -7.26 -12.81 -5.02
C VAL A 147 -6.02 -13.70 -4.86
N LYS A 148 -6.06 -14.93 -5.37
CA LYS A 148 -4.92 -15.84 -5.35
C LYS A 148 -3.74 -15.34 -6.17
N ALA A 149 -3.97 -14.78 -7.36
CA ALA A 149 -2.92 -14.28 -8.23
C ALA A 149 -2.13 -13.13 -7.60
N PHE A 150 -2.80 -12.29 -6.81
CA PHE A 150 -2.17 -11.19 -6.07
C PHE A 150 -1.61 -11.60 -4.71
N ALA A 151 -1.66 -12.89 -4.35
CA ALA A 151 -1.33 -13.38 -3.01
C ALA A 151 -2.09 -12.62 -1.91
N ALA A 152 -3.27 -12.08 -2.25
CA ALA A 152 -4.18 -11.45 -1.33
C ALA A 152 -4.98 -12.51 -0.57
N TYR A 153 -5.63 -12.09 0.49
CA TYR A 153 -6.51 -12.93 1.30
C TYR A 153 -7.92 -12.38 1.27
N ALA A 154 -8.92 -13.25 1.16
CA ALA A 154 -10.32 -12.90 1.33
C ALA A 154 -11.10 -14.10 1.86
N ARG A 155 -11.90 -13.89 2.91
CA ARG A 155 -12.72 -14.92 3.51
C ARG A 155 -14.03 -14.34 4.05
N LYS A 156 -15.13 -15.05 3.80
CA LYS A 156 -16.44 -14.76 4.39
C LYS A 156 -16.43 -15.14 5.88
N VAL A 157 -16.80 -14.22 6.74
CA VAL A 157 -16.91 -14.39 8.19
C VAL A 157 -18.36 -14.21 8.62
N PRO A 158 -19.04 -15.26 9.10
CA PRO A 158 -20.41 -15.15 9.58
C PRO A 158 -20.50 -14.21 10.80
N LEU A 159 -21.57 -13.45 10.87
CA LEU A 159 -21.96 -12.61 11.99
C LEU A 159 -23.24 -13.15 12.66
N GLU A 160 -23.56 -12.62 13.82
CA GLU A 160 -24.83 -12.91 14.48
C GLU A 160 -26.00 -12.44 13.60
N GLY A 161 -27.13 -13.19 13.64
CA GLY A 161 -28.32 -12.86 12.85
C GLY A 161 -28.31 -13.37 11.40
N GLY A 162 -27.30 -14.15 10.98
CA GLY A 162 -27.20 -14.73 9.63
C GLY A 162 -26.55 -13.80 8.60
N GLU A 163 -26.12 -12.63 9.02
CA GLU A 163 -25.30 -11.72 8.22
C GLU A 163 -23.85 -12.21 8.13
N TYR A 164 -23.03 -11.56 7.31
CA TYR A 164 -21.59 -11.83 7.23
C TYR A 164 -20.79 -10.59 6.89
N THR A 165 -19.51 -10.62 7.22
CA THR A 165 -18.51 -9.68 6.70
C THR A 165 -17.44 -10.42 5.91
N MET A 166 -16.57 -9.65 5.24
CA MET A 166 -15.38 -10.20 4.59
C MET A 166 -14.14 -9.79 5.37
N ASP A 167 -13.33 -10.80 5.71
CA ASP A 167 -11.96 -10.58 6.19
C ASP A 167 -11.04 -10.61 4.97
N HIS A 168 -10.26 -9.54 4.74
CA HIS A 168 -9.46 -9.40 3.52
C HIS A 168 -8.17 -8.62 3.76
N THR A 169 -7.24 -8.75 2.83
CA THR A 169 -6.01 -7.93 2.82
C THR A 169 -6.36 -6.47 2.55
N ALA A 170 -5.94 -5.57 3.44
CA ALA A 170 -6.20 -4.14 3.35
C ALA A 170 -5.08 -3.33 2.66
N GLY A 171 -4.04 -3.98 2.18
CA GLY A 171 -2.91 -3.32 1.49
C GLY A 171 -3.23 -2.99 0.03
N VAL A 172 -2.53 -1.99 -0.50
CA VAL A 172 -2.49 -1.64 -1.93
C VAL A 172 -1.25 -2.27 -2.55
N TYR A 173 -1.42 -2.91 -3.71
CA TYR A 173 -0.37 -3.59 -4.47
C TYR A 173 0.08 -2.75 -5.66
#